data_54a4a5c50d6a7946dbd25067dcf7739d
#
_entry.id   54a4a5c50d6a7946dbd25067dcf7739d
#
_cell.length_a   1.000
_cell.length_b   1.000
_cell.length_c   1.000
_cell.angle_alpha   90.00
_cell.angle_beta   90.00
_cell.angle_gamma   90.00
#
_symmetry.space_group_name_H-M   'P 1'
#
loop_
_entity.id
_entity.type
_entity.pdbx_description
1 polymer ?
#
loop_
_entity_poly.entity_id
_entity_poly.type
_entity_poly.pdbx_seq_one_letter_code
_entity_poly.pdbx_strand_id
1 'polypeptide(L)'
;TDTTHLLIDTGITGKKIFEGLSKCGLEPEDLDGILITHEHTDHIKSVRIVSKKAVNALVYASQGTLDAVSDKISSEKSFTVDALSAISIGDIEVSPFTLSHDAAEPLGFSLMHEGRRITIVTDTGCITEDAFDYLVNSDLYVLEANHEKNILLMGSYPYSLKRRILGDEGHLSNESAAEIIIRALGERTKEEIPKIALSHLSRENNTPRQAYITIKS
;
A
#
# COMPACT_ATOMS: atom_id res chain seq x y z
N THR A 1 15.92 -2.67 -5.41
CA THR A 1 17.07 -2.57 -6.33
C THR A 1 18.11 -3.61 -5.94
N ASP A 2 19.28 -3.62 -6.58
CA ASP A 2 20.37 -4.52 -6.19
C ASP A 2 21.05 -4.06 -4.89
N THR A 3 20.84 -2.81 -4.46
CA THR A 3 21.51 -2.18 -3.32
C THR A 3 20.57 -1.69 -2.23
N THR A 4 19.27 -1.49 -2.52
CA THR A 4 18.30 -0.96 -1.57
C THR A 4 17.06 -1.86 -1.48
N HIS A 5 16.70 -2.25 -0.27
CA HIS A 5 15.57 -3.14 0.03
C HIS A 5 14.57 -2.43 0.94
N LEU A 6 13.35 -2.24 0.45
CA LEU A 6 12.25 -1.65 1.19
C LEU A 6 11.17 -2.69 1.48
N LEU A 7 10.68 -2.70 2.71
CA LEU A 7 9.50 -3.46 3.11
C LEU A 7 8.32 -2.51 3.25
N ILE A 8 7.17 -2.85 2.66
CA ILE A 8 5.95 -2.06 2.78
C ILE A 8 4.97 -2.83 3.63
N ASP A 9 4.57 -2.22 4.73
CA ASP A 9 3.73 -2.77 5.78
C ASP A 9 4.26 -4.06 6.44
N THR A 10 3.72 -4.36 7.60
CA THR A 10 4.11 -5.51 8.41
C THR A 10 2.90 -6.25 8.96
N GLY A 11 1.80 -6.24 8.21
CA GLY A 11 0.47 -6.67 8.64
C GLY A 11 0.28 -8.18 8.83
N ILE A 12 1.17 -8.99 8.30
CA ILE A 12 1.18 -10.44 8.52
C ILE A 12 2.11 -10.82 9.68
N THR A 13 2.12 -12.11 10.07
CA THR A 13 2.99 -12.55 11.17
C THR A 13 4.48 -12.37 10.82
N GLY A 14 5.30 -11.95 11.79
CA GLY A 14 6.74 -11.79 11.60
C GLY A 14 7.42 -13.02 11.00
N LYS A 15 6.98 -14.23 11.41
CA LYS A 15 7.45 -15.49 10.79
C LYS A 15 7.25 -15.50 9.28
N LYS A 16 6.05 -15.12 8.79
CA LYS A 16 5.77 -15.09 7.35
C LYS A 16 6.53 -14.00 6.62
N ILE A 17 6.79 -12.86 7.29
CA ILE A 17 7.63 -11.79 6.71
C ILE A 17 9.05 -12.30 6.52
N PHE A 18 9.65 -12.91 7.55
CA PHE A 18 11.02 -13.43 7.47
C PHE A 18 11.15 -14.61 6.48
N GLU A 19 10.14 -15.49 6.41
CA GLU A 19 10.07 -16.52 5.36
C GLU A 19 9.97 -15.89 3.95
N GLY A 20 9.28 -14.75 3.81
CA GLY A 20 9.19 -14.00 2.57
C GLY A 20 10.52 -13.38 2.15
N LEU A 21 11.22 -12.72 3.08
CA LEU A 21 12.55 -12.16 2.86
C LEU A 21 13.55 -13.25 2.45
N SER A 22 13.58 -14.36 3.20
CA SER A 22 14.48 -15.50 2.90
C SER A 22 14.24 -16.11 1.51
N LYS A 23 12.99 -16.14 1.02
CA LYS A 23 12.70 -16.56 -0.36
C LYS A 23 13.26 -15.62 -1.43
N CYS A 24 13.46 -14.35 -1.06
CA CYS A 24 14.12 -13.36 -1.90
C CYS A 24 15.65 -13.35 -1.71
N GLY A 25 16.20 -14.22 -0.86
CA GLY A 25 17.62 -14.26 -0.53
C GLY A 25 18.04 -13.15 0.45
N LEU A 26 17.08 -12.58 1.19
CA LEU A 26 17.29 -11.47 2.13
C LEU A 26 17.07 -11.93 3.57
N GLU A 27 17.81 -11.30 4.49
CA GLU A 27 17.55 -11.35 5.91
C GLU A 27 16.98 -10.00 6.40
N PRO A 28 16.39 -9.92 7.60
CA PRO A 28 15.84 -8.66 8.10
C PRO A 28 16.85 -7.51 8.17
N GLU A 29 18.12 -7.82 8.39
CA GLU A 29 19.24 -6.88 8.47
C GLU A 29 19.59 -6.24 7.12
N ASP A 30 19.14 -6.84 6.00
CA ASP A 30 19.34 -6.32 4.65
C ASP A 30 18.33 -5.24 4.29
N LEU A 31 17.32 -5.00 5.13
CA LEU A 31 16.34 -3.95 4.90
C LEU A 31 16.93 -2.57 5.20
N ASP A 32 16.76 -1.64 4.27
CA ASP A 32 17.16 -0.22 4.39
C ASP A 32 16.01 0.65 4.90
N GLY A 33 14.76 0.23 4.70
CA GLY A 33 13.60 0.95 5.17
C GLY A 33 12.34 0.07 5.29
N ILE A 34 11.47 0.48 6.21
CA ILE A 34 10.14 -0.08 6.39
C ILE A 34 9.15 1.07 6.21
N LEU A 35 8.35 1.04 5.14
CA LEU A 35 7.32 2.03 4.88
C LEU A 35 6.00 1.52 5.46
N ILE A 36 5.33 2.31 6.30
CA ILE A 36 4.02 1.98 6.86
C ILE A 36 2.98 2.92 6.26
N THR A 37 1.95 2.34 5.66
CA THR A 37 0.86 3.08 5.02
C THR A 37 -0.04 3.74 6.06
N HIS A 38 -0.44 3.01 7.10
CA HIS A 38 -1.28 3.49 8.21
C HIS A 38 -1.26 2.51 9.39
N GLU A 39 -1.90 2.87 10.51
CA GLU A 39 -1.82 2.18 11.81
C GLU A 39 -2.74 0.98 11.97
N HIS A 40 -3.60 0.60 11.02
CA HIS A 40 -4.50 -0.54 11.17
C HIS A 40 -3.72 -1.85 11.39
N THR A 41 -4.30 -2.75 12.18
CA THR A 41 -3.62 -3.95 12.67
C THR A 41 -3.08 -4.85 11.55
N ASP A 42 -3.78 -4.93 10.44
CA ASP A 42 -3.40 -5.71 9.27
C ASP A 42 -2.28 -5.06 8.43
N HIS A 43 -1.80 -3.87 8.85
CA HIS A 43 -0.62 -3.20 8.29
C HIS A 43 0.56 -3.16 9.28
N ILE A 44 0.30 -3.12 10.58
CA ILE A 44 1.34 -2.95 11.61
C ILE A 44 1.52 -4.13 12.57
N LYS A 45 0.82 -5.25 12.38
CA LYS A 45 0.77 -6.39 13.30
C LYS A 45 2.13 -6.84 13.83
N SER A 46 3.14 -6.83 12.98
CA SER A 46 4.49 -7.30 13.29
C SER A 46 5.54 -6.20 13.34
N VAL A 47 5.14 -4.92 13.28
CA VAL A 47 6.07 -3.78 13.18
C VAL A 47 7.12 -3.80 14.29
N ARG A 48 6.72 -4.09 15.55
CA ARG A 48 7.63 -4.18 16.69
C ARG A 48 8.75 -5.23 16.51
N ILE A 49 8.40 -6.42 16.01
CA ILE A 49 9.39 -7.50 15.87
C ILE A 49 10.24 -7.30 14.63
N VAL A 50 9.66 -6.80 13.56
CA VAL A 50 10.37 -6.55 12.29
C VAL A 50 11.35 -5.41 12.47
N SER A 51 10.95 -4.25 13.02
CA SER A 51 11.84 -3.10 13.24
C SER A 51 12.99 -3.40 14.20
N LYS A 52 12.80 -4.31 15.17
CA LYS A 52 13.89 -4.77 16.06
C LYS A 52 14.91 -5.65 15.35
N LYS A 53 14.48 -6.46 14.38
CA LYS A 53 15.37 -7.34 13.62
C LYS A 53 16.04 -6.62 12.44
N ALA A 54 15.32 -5.74 11.78
CA ALA A 54 15.84 -4.87 10.72
C ALA A 54 16.68 -3.73 11.33
N VAL A 55 17.84 -4.09 11.87
CA VAL A 55 18.68 -3.16 12.67
C VAL A 55 19.17 -1.97 11.86
N ASN A 56 19.31 -2.11 10.55
CA ASN A 56 19.76 -1.06 9.64
C ASN A 56 18.60 -0.17 9.13
N ALA A 57 17.35 -0.65 9.18
CA ALA A 57 16.19 0.07 8.68
C ALA A 57 15.61 1.04 9.72
N LEU A 58 15.11 2.18 9.23
CA LEU A 58 14.14 3.02 9.93
C LEU A 58 12.71 2.66 9.48
N VAL A 59 11.74 3.00 10.32
CA VAL A 59 10.31 2.92 9.99
C VAL A 59 9.86 4.30 9.55
N TYR A 60 9.41 4.40 8.32
CA TYR A 60 8.93 5.62 7.69
C TYR A 60 7.40 5.60 7.65
N ALA A 61 6.76 6.60 8.20
CA ALA A 61 5.31 6.76 8.18
C ALA A 61 4.93 8.23 8.39
N SER A 62 3.66 8.58 8.19
CA SER A 62 3.13 9.89 8.58
C SER A 62 3.23 10.11 10.10
N GLN A 63 3.18 11.37 10.55
CA GLN A 63 3.20 11.68 11.97
C GLN A 63 2.00 11.05 12.69
N GLY A 64 0.80 11.12 12.11
CA GLY A 64 -0.40 10.51 12.69
C GLY A 64 -0.27 9.01 12.88
N THR A 65 0.29 8.30 11.89
CA THR A 65 0.57 6.87 11.99
C THR A 65 1.63 6.57 13.07
N LEU A 66 2.73 7.33 13.14
CA LEU A 66 3.78 7.13 14.14
C LEU A 66 3.27 7.36 15.57
N ASP A 67 2.43 8.38 15.78
CA ASP A 67 1.82 8.66 17.07
C ASP A 67 0.93 7.49 17.52
N ALA A 68 0.14 6.93 16.60
CA ALA A 68 -0.73 5.78 16.86
C ALA A 68 0.03 4.47 17.19
N VAL A 69 1.29 4.34 16.74
CA VAL A 69 2.13 3.16 17.00
C VAL A 69 3.32 3.43 17.93
N SER A 70 3.32 4.55 18.63
CA SER A 70 4.43 5.00 19.51
C SER A 70 4.79 4.00 20.62
N ASP A 71 3.84 3.15 21.03
CA ASP A 71 4.09 2.04 21.96
C ASP A 71 4.84 0.85 21.34
N LYS A 72 4.93 0.78 20.01
CA LYS A 72 5.50 -0.35 19.25
C LYS A 72 6.86 -0.05 18.65
N ILE A 73 7.14 1.21 18.32
CA ILE A 73 8.35 1.66 17.64
C ILE A 73 8.99 2.78 18.48
N SER A 74 10.30 2.69 18.76
CA SER A 74 11.00 3.78 19.43
C SER A 74 11.24 4.95 18.45
N SER A 75 11.29 6.18 19.00
CA SER A 75 11.55 7.39 18.21
C SER A 75 12.89 7.36 17.45
N GLU A 76 13.89 6.66 17.98
CA GLU A 76 15.19 6.47 17.32
C GLU A 76 15.11 5.56 16.07
N LYS A 77 14.04 4.80 15.95
CA LYS A 77 13.78 3.87 14.83
C LYS A 77 12.69 4.38 13.88
N SER A 78 12.17 5.57 14.09
CA SER A 78 11.10 6.16 13.28
C SER A 78 11.59 7.40 12.54
N PHE A 79 11.02 7.62 11.36
CA PHE A 79 11.23 8.81 10.54
C PHE A 79 9.88 9.27 9.99
N THR A 80 9.50 10.50 10.29
CA THR A 80 8.26 11.08 9.78
C THR A 80 8.42 11.45 8.31
N VAL A 81 7.47 11.04 7.49
CA VAL A 81 7.35 11.46 6.10
C VAL A 81 6.06 12.25 5.90
N ASP A 82 6.16 13.34 5.17
CA ASP A 82 5.02 14.18 4.82
C ASP A 82 4.54 13.86 3.41
N ALA A 83 3.23 13.83 3.21
CA ALA A 83 2.65 13.73 1.88
C ALA A 83 3.21 14.85 0.97
N LEU A 84 3.42 14.56 -0.31
CA LEU A 84 3.98 15.49 -1.30
C LEU A 84 5.45 15.90 -1.09
N SER A 85 6.14 15.30 -0.12
CA SER A 85 7.58 15.52 0.15
C SER A 85 8.38 14.28 -0.17
N ALA A 86 9.04 14.26 -1.33
CA ALA A 86 9.89 13.13 -1.72
C ALA A 86 11.12 13.03 -0.82
N ILE A 87 11.49 11.80 -0.47
CA ILE A 87 12.72 11.46 0.26
C ILE A 87 13.51 10.42 -0.53
N SER A 88 14.80 10.28 -0.21
CA SER A 88 15.63 9.19 -0.76
C SER A 88 15.97 8.18 0.33
N ILE A 89 15.74 6.90 0.04
CA ILE A 89 16.21 5.78 0.87
C ILE A 89 17.13 4.95 -0.02
N GLY A 90 18.42 4.98 0.26
CA GLY A 90 19.42 4.42 -0.66
C GLY A 90 19.31 5.05 -2.05
N ASP A 91 19.13 4.24 -3.08
CA ASP A 91 18.99 4.63 -4.47
C ASP A 91 17.51 4.70 -4.95
N ILE A 92 16.55 4.61 -4.04
CA ILE A 92 15.12 4.73 -4.32
C ILE A 92 14.60 6.10 -3.87
N GLU A 93 13.98 6.84 -4.78
CA GLU A 93 13.15 8.00 -4.43
C GLU A 93 11.77 7.52 -3.98
N VAL A 94 11.34 7.94 -2.81
CA VAL A 94 10.05 7.61 -2.19
C VAL A 94 9.23 8.88 -2.10
N SER A 95 8.11 8.92 -2.80
CA SER A 95 7.14 10.03 -2.79
C SER A 95 5.85 9.56 -2.11
N PRO A 96 5.63 9.92 -0.83
CA PRO A 96 4.37 9.64 -0.14
C PRO A 96 3.26 10.55 -0.68
N PHE A 97 2.03 10.06 -0.68
CA PHE A 97 0.84 10.87 -1.01
C PHE A 97 -0.36 10.43 -0.17
N THR A 98 -1.28 11.36 0.09
CA THR A 98 -2.44 11.11 0.95
C THR A 98 -3.44 10.15 0.29
N LEU A 99 -3.96 9.21 1.06
CA LEU A 99 -5.07 8.34 0.70
C LEU A 99 -6.33 8.73 1.49
N SER A 100 -7.50 8.34 0.98
CA SER A 100 -8.78 8.57 1.64
C SER A 100 -9.20 7.30 2.38
N HIS A 101 -8.88 7.23 3.67
CA HIS A 101 -9.19 6.09 4.53
C HIS A 101 -9.46 6.52 5.96
N ASP A 102 -10.22 5.72 6.72
CA ASP A 102 -10.56 5.98 8.12
C ASP A 102 -9.40 5.61 9.09
N ALA A 103 -8.25 6.22 8.85
CA ALA A 103 -7.02 6.10 9.62
C ALA A 103 -6.51 7.49 10.04
N ALA A 104 -5.50 7.56 10.91
CA ALA A 104 -5.00 8.81 11.45
C ALA A 104 -4.42 9.73 10.35
N GLU A 105 -3.60 9.20 9.47
CA GLU A 105 -2.98 9.94 8.35
C GLU A 105 -2.45 8.94 7.30
N PRO A 106 -3.36 8.32 6.51
CA PRO A 106 -3.01 7.22 5.61
C PRO A 106 -2.23 7.71 4.39
N LEU A 107 -1.19 6.95 4.00
CA LEU A 107 -0.33 7.26 2.87
C LEU A 107 -0.30 6.12 1.84
N GLY A 108 -0.31 6.51 0.56
CA GLY A 108 0.21 5.72 -0.54
C GLY A 108 1.67 6.08 -0.83
N PHE A 109 2.37 5.24 -1.57
CA PHE A 109 3.77 5.46 -1.91
C PHE A 109 4.02 5.28 -3.41
N SER A 110 4.70 6.25 -4.02
CA SER A 110 5.30 6.12 -5.34
C SER A 110 6.82 5.97 -5.17
N LEU A 111 7.36 4.85 -5.64
CA LEU A 111 8.77 4.50 -5.54
C LEU A 111 9.40 4.61 -6.91
N MET A 112 10.50 5.35 -7.04
CA MET A 112 11.18 5.54 -8.31
C MET A 112 12.66 5.18 -8.21
N HIS A 113 13.13 4.42 -9.20
CA HIS A 113 14.54 4.09 -9.40
C HIS A 113 14.81 3.95 -10.90
N GLU A 114 15.84 4.63 -11.42
CA GLU A 114 16.27 4.58 -12.82
C GLU A 114 15.12 4.74 -13.85
N GLY A 115 14.19 5.67 -13.58
CA GLY A 115 13.04 5.93 -14.46
C GLY A 115 11.92 4.88 -14.38
N ARG A 116 12.05 3.84 -13.58
CA ARG A 116 11.01 2.87 -13.27
C ARG A 116 10.24 3.30 -12.02
N ARG A 117 8.91 3.23 -12.10
CA ARG A 117 8.00 3.64 -11.02
C ARG A 117 7.12 2.49 -10.55
N ILE A 118 7.07 2.30 -9.25
CA ILE A 118 6.10 1.42 -8.58
C ILE A 118 5.19 2.29 -7.73
N THR A 119 3.87 2.18 -7.90
CA THR A 119 2.92 2.92 -7.06
C THR A 119 2.08 1.94 -6.26
N ILE A 120 2.03 2.18 -4.94
CA ILE A 120 1.32 1.37 -3.97
C ILE A 120 0.13 2.18 -3.45
N VAL A 121 -1.07 1.65 -3.67
CA VAL A 121 -2.36 2.21 -3.24
C VAL A 121 -3.14 1.10 -2.59
N THR A 122 -3.25 1.13 -1.29
CA THR A 122 -4.04 0.18 -0.50
C THR A 122 -4.86 0.94 0.51
N ASP A 123 -6.02 0.43 0.86
CA ASP A 123 -6.92 1.02 1.84
C ASP A 123 -7.30 2.46 1.49
N THR A 124 -8.15 2.59 0.50
CA THR A 124 -8.72 3.87 0.12
C THR A 124 -10.09 3.67 -0.50
N GLY A 125 -11.04 4.53 -0.18
CA GLY A 125 -12.36 4.51 -0.80
C GLY A 125 -12.42 5.25 -2.13
N CYS A 126 -11.53 6.21 -2.34
CA CYS A 126 -11.40 6.97 -3.58
C CYS A 126 -9.97 7.47 -3.80
N ILE A 127 -9.66 7.89 -5.02
CA ILE A 127 -8.40 8.54 -5.38
C ILE A 127 -8.69 10.00 -5.70
N THR A 128 -8.04 10.91 -4.98
CA THR A 128 -8.10 12.36 -5.26
C THR A 128 -7.27 12.70 -6.49
N GLU A 129 -7.49 13.88 -7.09
CA GLU A 129 -6.72 14.32 -8.25
C GLU A 129 -5.22 14.42 -7.92
N ASP A 130 -4.88 14.97 -6.74
CA ASP A 130 -3.47 15.09 -6.30
C ASP A 130 -2.81 13.71 -6.12
N ALA A 131 -3.54 12.71 -5.61
CA ALA A 131 -3.06 11.34 -5.50
C ALA A 131 -2.94 10.65 -6.87
N PHE A 132 -3.83 10.99 -7.80
CA PHE A 132 -3.86 10.39 -9.14
C PHE A 132 -2.59 10.67 -9.95
N ASP A 133 -1.97 11.85 -9.79
CA ASP A 133 -0.72 12.22 -10.48
C ASP A 133 0.43 11.23 -10.17
N TYR A 134 0.42 10.61 -8.98
CA TYR A 134 1.40 9.57 -8.62
C TYR A 134 1.16 8.22 -9.30
N LEU A 135 -0.05 7.99 -9.85
CA LEU A 135 -0.36 6.76 -10.58
C LEU A 135 0.04 6.85 -12.05
N VAL A 136 -0.01 8.04 -12.64
CA VAL A 136 0.33 8.22 -14.06
C VAL A 136 1.77 7.77 -14.32
N ASN A 137 1.97 7.00 -15.40
CA ASN A 137 3.28 6.45 -15.81
C ASN A 137 3.94 5.44 -14.85
N SER A 138 3.19 4.83 -13.93
CA SER A 138 3.72 3.71 -13.12
C SER A 138 3.99 2.48 -13.98
N ASP A 139 5.09 1.79 -13.74
CA ASP A 139 5.46 0.55 -14.42
C ASP A 139 4.91 -0.68 -13.70
N LEU A 140 4.63 -0.54 -12.41
CA LEU A 140 3.90 -1.50 -11.60
C LEU A 140 2.91 -0.78 -10.69
N TYR A 141 1.66 -1.17 -10.74
CA TYR A 141 0.63 -0.79 -9.78
C TYR A 141 0.45 -1.92 -8.77
N VAL A 142 0.57 -1.61 -7.48
CA VAL A 142 0.05 -2.42 -6.39
C VAL A 142 -1.21 -1.72 -5.92
N LEU A 143 -2.36 -2.13 -6.45
CA LEU A 143 -3.62 -1.40 -6.29
C LEU A 143 -4.64 -2.26 -5.55
N GLU A 144 -5.33 -1.65 -4.60
CA GLU A 144 -6.46 -2.27 -3.94
C GLU A 144 -7.56 -2.65 -4.94
N ALA A 145 -8.10 -3.86 -4.77
CA ALA A 145 -9.34 -4.33 -5.37
C ALA A 145 -10.10 -5.11 -4.29
N ASN A 146 -10.65 -4.39 -3.31
CA ASN A 146 -11.10 -5.00 -2.07
C ASN A 146 -12.30 -5.90 -2.28
N HIS A 147 -13.36 -5.42 -2.93
CA HIS A 147 -14.63 -6.13 -2.97
C HIS A 147 -15.33 -6.06 -4.32
N GLU A 148 -16.13 -7.07 -4.59
CA GLU A 148 -17.15 -7.06 -5.63
C GLU A 148 -18.42 -6.46 -5.04
N LYS A 149 -18.94 -5.36 -5.61
CA LYS A 149 -20.09 -4.61 -5.07
C LYS A 149 -21.31 -5.48 -4.81
N ASN A 150 -21.64 -6.35 -5.76
CA ASN A 150 -22.82 -7.23 -5.64
C ASN A 150 -22.65 -8.27 -4.53
N ILE A 151 -21.44 -8.86 -4.37
CA ILE A 151 -21.16 -9.81 -3.31
C ILE A 151 -21.25 -9.12 -1.95
N LEU A 152 -20.67 -7.93 -1.80
CA LEU A 152 -20.74 -7.13 -0.57
C LEU A 152 -22.20 -6.79 -0.23
N LEU A 153 -22.98 -6.27 -1.18
CA LEU A 153 -24.36 -5.85 -0.94
C LEU A 153 -25.26 -7.03 -0.55
N MET A 154 -25.08 -8.19 -1.17
CA MET A 154 -25.86 -9.41 -0.89
C MET A 154 -25.29 -10.22 0.30
N GLY A 155 -24.09 -9.93 0.74
CA GLY A 155 -23.38 -10.65 1.81
C GLY A 155 -23.99 -10.41 3.20
N SER A 156 -23.44 -11.12 4.18
CA SER A 156 -23.94 -11.16 5.57
C SER A 156 -23.52 -9.96 6.44
N TYR A 157 -22.67 -9.06 5.93
CA TYR A 157 -22.21 -7.92 6.72
C TYR A 157 -23.36 -7.00 7.14
N PRO A 158 -23.32 -6.43 8.37
CA PRO A 158 -24.28 -5.41 8.80
C PRO A 158 -24.29 -4.21 7.85
N TYR A 159 -25.45 -3.57 7.70
CA TYR A 159 -25.62 -2.43 6.81
C TYR A 159 -24.62 -1.28 7.09
N SER A 160 -24.35 -1.00 8.36
CA SER A 160 -23.36 0.02 8.76
C SER A 160 -21.96 -0.28 8.25
N LEU A 161 -21.53 -1.56 8.31
CA LEU A 161 -20.24 -1.98 7.79
C LEU A 161 -20.18 -1.90 6.26
N LYS A 162 -21.26 -2.30 5.57
CA LYS A 162 -21.36 -2.14 4.10
C LYS A 162 -21.23 -0.68 3.69
N ARG A 163 -21.92 0.23 4.40
CA ARG A 163 -21.81 1.66 4.13
C ARG A 163 -20.40 2.20 4.35
N ARG A 164 -19.73 1.78 5.43
CA ARG A 164 -18.33 2.14 5.69
C ARG A 164 -17.41 1.69 4.55
N ILE A 165 -17.53 0.42 4.13
CA ILE A 165 -16.70 -0.14 3.05
C ILE A 165 -16.93 0.59 1.72
N LEU A 166 -18.17 0.97 1.40
CA LEU A 166 -18.53 1.64 0.15
C LEU A 166 -18.32 3.16 0.18
N GLY A 167 -17.96 3.74 1.32
CA GLY A 167 -17.75 5.18 1.46
C GLY A 167 -16.39 5.64 0.93
N ASP A 168 -16.22 6.94 0.80
CA ASP A 168 -14.98 7.56 0.29
C ASP A 168 -13.76 7.29 1.18
N GLU A 169 -13.96 7.03 2.47
CA GLU A 169 -12.92 6.61 3.43
C GLU A 169 -12.89 5.08 3.64
N GLY A 170 -13.60 4.32 2.79
CA GLY A 170 -13.68 2.87 2.86
C GLY A 170 -12.62 2.18 2.01
N HIS A 171 -13.08 1.39 1.02
CA HIS A 171 -12.20 0.57 0.19
C HIS A 171 -12.65 0.57 -1.28
N LEU A 172 -11.70 0.52 -2.21
CA LEU A 172 -11.99 0.41 -3.64
C LEU A 172 -12.69 -0.92 -3.97
N SER A 173 -13.77 -0.81 -4.72
CA SER A 173 -14.35 -1.98 -5.38
C SER A 173 -13.49 -2.42 -6.58
N ASN A 174 -13.73 -3.64 -7.08
CA ASN A 174 -13.09 -4.12 -8.31
C ASN A 174 -13.37 -3.16 -9.49
N GLU A 175 -14.58 -2.63 -9.59
CA GLU A 175 -15.00 -1.69 -10.65
C GLU A 175 -14.26 -0.35 -10.51
N SER A 176 -14.20 0.23 -9.28
CA SER A 176 -13.48 1.47 -9.03
C SER A 176 -11.98 1.32 -9.31
N ALA A 177 -11.39 0.18 -8.96
CA ALA A 177 -10.00 -0.12 -9.32
C ALA A 177 -9.79 -0.20 -10.84
N ALA A 178 -10.73 -0.81 -11.58
CA ALA A 178 -10.69 -0.85 -13.04
C ALA A 178 -10.77 0.56 -13.66
N GLU A 179 -11.66 1.41 -13.18
CA GLU A 179 -11.81 2.80 -13.64
C GLU A 179 -10.52 3.61 -13.44
N ILE A 180 -9.88 3.47 -12.27
CA ILE A 180 -8.59 4.10 -11.97
C ILE A 180 -7.51 3.62 -12.93
N ILE A 181 -7.41 2.32 -13.18
CA ILE A 181 -6.45 1.75 -14.11
C ILE A 181 -6.68 2.27 -15.54
N ILE A 182 -7.94 2.26 -16.01
CA ILE A 182 -8.30 2.75 -17.35
C ILE A 182 -7.90 4.20 -17.52
N ARG A 183 -8.20 5.05 -16.52
CA ARG A 183 -7.81 6.45 -16.52
C ARG A 183 -6.28 6.60 -16.54
N ALA A 184 -5.56 5.91 -15.68
CA ALA A 184 -4.11 5.97 -15.62
C ALA A 184 -3.42 5.50 -16.91
N LEU A 185 -3.99 4.50 -17.58
CA LEU A 185 -3.54 4.05 -18.91
C LEU A 185 -3.86 5.06 -20.00
N GLY A 186 -5.01 5.74 -19.93
CA GLY A 186 -5.40 6.78 -20.88
C GLY A 186 -4.52 8.03 -20.83
N GLU A 187 -4.00 8.37 -19.66
CA GLU A 187 -3.08 9.49 -19.44
C GLU A 187 -1.59 9.10 -19.56
N ARG A 188 -1.31 7.82 -19.76
CA ARG A 188 0.05 7.29 -19.84
C ARG A 188 0.77 7.77 -21.11
N THR A 189 2.02 8.19 -20.94
CA THR A 189 2.91 8.60 -22.03
C THR A 189 4.01 7.56 -22.36
N LYS A 190 4.26 6.60 -21.44
CA LYS A 190 5.19 5.49 -21.66
C LYS A 190 4.57 4.44 -22.59
N GLU A 191 5.34 3.91 -23.53
CA GLU A 191 4.89 2.89 -24.49
C GLU A 191 4.72 1.50 -23.84
N GLU A 192 5.56 1.18 -22.85
CA GLU A 192 5.53 -0.13 -22.18
C GLU A 192 4.23 -0.31 -21.37
N ILE A 193 3.59 -1.47 -21.55
CA ILE A 193 2.39 -1.82 -20.77
C ILE A 193 2.79 -2.10 -19.31
N PRO A 194 2.18 -1.43 -18.32
CA PRO A 194 2.51 -1.64 -16.93
C PRO A 194 2.03 -3.00 -16.42
N LYS A 195 2.65 -3.47 -15.35
CA LYS A 195 2.14 -4.61 -14.57
C LYS A 195 1.15 -4.10 -13.52
N ILE A 196 0.15 -4.94 -13.20
CA ILE A 196 -0.85 -4.64 -12.18
C ILE A 196 -0.91 -5.81 -11.21
N ALA A 197 -0.64 -5.53 -9.95
CA ALA A 197 -0.81 -6.45 -8.83
C ALA A 197 -2.04 -6.02 -8.02
N LEU A 198 -3.11 -6.78 -8.09
CA LEU A 198 -4.31 -6.52 -7.29
C LEU A 198 -4.04 -6.94 -5.85
N SER A 199 -4.29 -6.03 -4.92
CA SER A 199 -3.97 -6.21 -3.51
C SER A 199 -5.20 -6.01 -2.62
N HIS A 200 -5.05 -6.29 -1.34
CA HIS A 200 -6.05 -6.06 -0.28
C HIS A 200 -7.44 -6.63 -0.58
N LEU A 201 -7.50 -7.82 -1.19
CA LEU A 201 -8.76 -8.47 -1.54
C LEU A 201 -9.48 -8.98 -0.29
N SER A 202 -10.75 -8.61 -0.12
CA SER A 202 -11.61 -9.12 0.94
C SER A 202 -11.78 -10.63 0.82
N ARG A 203 -11.60 -11.35 1.92
CA ARG A 203 -11.82 -12.80 1.96
C ARG A 203 -13.29 -13.19 1.87
N GLU A 204 -14.19 -12.30 2.31
CA GLU A 204 -15.64 -12.53 2.37
C GLU A 204 -16.36 -12.01 1.12
N ASN A 205 -15.87 -10.89 0.57
CA ASN A 205 -16.60 -10.15 -0.47
C ASN A 205 -15.88 -10.10 -1.81
N ASN A 206 -14.82 -10.93 -1.98
CA ASN A 206 -14.08 -11.00 -3.24
C ASN A 206 -13.43 -12.37 -3.44
N THR A 207 -12.92 -12.59 -4.64
CA THR A 207 -11.98 -13.67 -4.96
C THR A 207 -10.96 -13.16 -5.97
N PRO A 208 -9.72 -13.70 -6.01
CA PRO A 208 -8.73 -13.31 -7.02
C PRO A 208 -9.25 -13.43 -8.45
N ARG A 209 -10.08 -14.45 -8.71
CA ARG A 209 -10.70 -14.66 -10.03
C ARG A 209 -11.70 -13.56 -10.37
N GLN A 210 -12.56 -13.17 -9.41
CA GLN A 210 -13.56 -12.13 -9.63
C GLN A 210 -12.88 -10.78 -9.87
N ALA A 211 -11.93 -10.39 -9.02
CA ALA A 211 -11.16 -9.16 -9.19
C ALA A 211 -10.48 -9.12 -10.57
N TYR A 212 -9.82 -10.22 -10.97
CA TYR A 212 -9.16 -10.31 -12.27
C TYR A 212 -10.16 -10.15 -13.45
N ILE A 213 -11.32 -10.81 -13.39
CA ILE A 213 -12.34 -10.74 -14.46
C ILE A 213 -12.87 -9.31 -14.59
N THR A 214 -13.24 -8.68 -13.48
CA THR A 214 -13.81 -7.32 -13.49
C THR A 214 -12.80 -6.30 -14.06
N ILE A 215 -11.51 -6.42 -13.69
CA ILE A 215 -10.49 -5.47 -14.16
C ILE A 215 -10.10 -5.73 -15.64
N LYS A 216 -10.24 -6.94 -16.12
CA LYS A 216 -9.93 -7.27 -17.51
C LYS A 216 -11.07 -6.94 -18.49
N SER A 217 -12.33 -6.83 -18.03
CA SER A 217 -13.50 -6.58 -18.89
C SER A 217 -13.56 -5.13 -19.38
#